data_c484e0922bf85bb38426ccb37ddc835f
#
_entry.id   c484e0922bf85bb38426ccb37ddc835f
#
_cell.length_a   1.000
_cell.length_b   1.000
_cell.length_c   1.000
_cell.angle_alpha   90.00
_cell.angle_beta   90.00
_cell.angle_gamma   90.00
#
_symmetry.space_group_name_H-M   'P 1'
#
loop_
_entity.id
_entity.type
_entity.pdbx_description
1 polymer ?
#
loop_
_entity_poly.entity_id
_entity_poly.type
_entity_poly.pdbx_seq_one_letter_code
_entity_poly.pdbx_strand_id
1 'polypeptide(L)'
;MITPRHQPQRGAKATMQHVLIIHEVEDYPAWKAVFDQAAAIRKHAGEIRYQLLRYDDAANHIVHFSEWTSLAAARQFFESPELVEIRRKAGVKMPQFIFLHEIERGDL
;
A
#
# COMPACT_ATOMS: atom_id res chain seq x y z
N MET A 1 5.94 34.35 11.68
CA MET A 1 5.82 33.79 11.88
C MET A 1 5.57 33.09 12.01
N ILE A 2 5.51 32.82 11.97
CA ILE A 2 5.21 31.95 12.08
C ILE A 2 4.74 31.24 12.29
N THR A 3 4.67 30.96 12.24
CA THR A 3 4.14 30.11 12.40
C THR A 3 3.67 29.44 12.48
N PRO A 4 3.59 29.39 12.51
CA PRO A 4 3.01 28.45 12.48
C PRO A 4 2.58 27.78 12.56
N ARG A 5 2.61 27.71 12.59
CA ARG A 5 2.23 26.93 12.66
C ARG A 5 1.64 26.30 12.71
N HIS A 6 1.55 26.31 12.71
CA HIS A 6 0.91 25.55 12.79
C HIS A 6 0.49 24.90 12.71
N GLN A 7 0.56 25.01 12.43
CA GLN A 7 0.26 24.21 12.28
C GLN A 7 0.07 23.42 12.52
N PRO A 8 0.08 23.15 12.95
CA PRO A 8 0.13 22.21 13.16
C PRO A 8 -0.28 21.44 13.44
N GLN A 9 -0.55 21.31 13.79
CA GLN A 9 -1.13 20.49 13.97
C GLN A 9 -1.73 19.88 13.25
N ARG A 10 -2.13 20.23 13.17
CA ARG A 10 -2.46 19.56 12.08
C ARG A 10 -1.35 18.91 11.46
N GLY A 11 -0.24 19.28 11.81
CA GLY A 11 0.94 18.66 11.30
C GLY A 11 0.94 17.16 11.51
N ALA A 12 0.49 16.74 12.66
CA ALA A 12 0.42 15.30 12.93
C ALA A 12 -0.47 14.59 11.93
N LYS A 13 -1.57 15.23 11.57
CA LYS A 13 -2.46 14.64 10.61
C LYS A 13 -1.89 14.61 9.23
N ALA A 14 -0.97 15.50 8.96
CA ALA A 14 -0.33 15.56 7.67
C ALA A 14 0.67 14.43 7.47
N THR A 15 1.07 13.74 8.54
CA THR A 15 1.99 12.63 8.41
C THR A 15 1.27 11.45 7.80
N MET A 16 1.61 11.15 6.56
CA MET A 16 1.01 10.03 5.85
C MET A 16 1.78 8.76 6.11
N GLN A 17 1.07 7.66 6.14
CA GLN A 17 1.66 6.35 6.36
C GLN A 17 1.40 5.52 5.13
N HIS A 18 2.45 4.91 4.61
CA HIS A 18 2.39 4.21 3.36
C HIS A 18 2.91 2.80 3.49
N VAL A 19 2.41 1.94 2.62
CA VAL A 19 2.97 0.61 2.46
C VAL A 19 3.38 0.47 1.00
N LEU A 20 4.61 0.05 0.80
CA LEU A 20 5.12 -0.28 -0.51
C LEU A 20 5.22 -1.79 -0.58
N ILE A 21 4.54 -2.40 -1.54
CA ILE A 21 4.58 -3.84 -1.72
C ILE A 21 5.13 -4.11 -3.10
N ILE A 22 6.18 -4.90 -3.14
CA ILE A 22 6.76 -5.34 -4.41
C ILE A 22 6.49 -6.83 -4.51
N HIS A 23 5.84 -7.26 -5.58
CA HIS A 23 5.60 -8.68 -5.76
C HIS A 23 5.71 -9.08 -7.22
N GLU A 24 6.17 -10.29 -7.39
CA GLU A 24 6.16 -10.93 -8.69
C GLU A 24 4.88 -11.74 -8.77
N VAL A 25 4.15 -11.61 -9.88
CA VAL A 25 2.89 -12.33 -10.07
C VAL A 25 3.03 -13.26 -11.26
N GLU A 26 2.35 -14.39 -11.21
CA GLU A 26 2.40 -15.35 -12.29
C GLU A 26 1.69 -14.87 -13.53
N ASP A 27 0.56 -14.18 -13.33
CA ASP A 27 -0.29 -13.71 -14.40
C ASP A 27 -0.97 -12.44 -13.95
N TYR A 28 -0.60 -11.33 -14.55
CA TYR A 28 -1.11 -10.03 -14.10
C TYR A 28 -2.63 -9.93 -14.19
N PRO A 29 -3.30 -10.31 -15.29
CA PRO A 29 -4.76 -10.18 -15.34
C PRO A 29 -5.46 -10.98 -14.23
N ALA A 30 -4.97 -12.17 -13.92
CA ALA A 30 -5.56 -12.97 -12.84
C ALA A 30 -5.33 -12.30 -11.49
N TRP A 31 -4.11 -11.80 -11.25
CA TRP A 31 -3.79 -11.09 -10.01
C TRP A 31 -4.66 -9.84 -9.87
N LYS A 32 -4.81 -9.09 -10.96
CA LYS A 32 -5.57 -7.84 -10.93
C LYS A 32 -7.04 -8.09 -10.60
N ALA A 33 -7.60 -9.18 -11.11
CA ALA A 33 -8.98 -9.53 -10.80
C ALA A 33 -9.16 -9.77 -9.29
N VAL A 34 -8.22 -10.47 -8.67
CA VAL A 34 -8.26 -10.71 -7.23
C VAL A 34 -8.06 -9.40 -6.47
N PHE A 35 -7.12 -8.57 -6.94
CA PHE A 35 -6.86 -7.27 -6.33
C PHE A 35 -8.12 -6.42 -6.31
N ASP A 36 -8.84 -6.38 -7.43
CA ASP A 36 -10.08 -5.59 -7.53
C ASP A 36 -11.19 -6.15 -6.65
N GLN A 37 -11.30 -7.47 -6.58
CA GLN A 37 -12.30 -8.10 -5.72
C GLN A 37 -12.05 -7.82 -4.25
N ALA A 38 -10.81 -7.56 -3.89
CA ALA A 38 -10.43 -7.29 -2.50
C ALA A 38 -10.56 -5.81 -2.13
N ALA A 39 -11.04 -4.96 -3.04
CA ALA A 39 -11.07 -3.51 -2.78
C ALA A 39 -11.84 -3.17 -1.52
N ALA A 40 -13.00 -3.81 -1.31
CA ALA A 40 -13.83 -3.50 -0.15
C ALA A 40 -13.14 -3.87 1.15
N ILE A 41 -12.49 -5.04 1.21
CA ILE A 41 -11.81 -5.44 2.44
C ILE A 41 -10.57 -4.58 2.69
N ARG A 42 -9.89 -4.14 1.63
CA ARG A 42 -8.74 -3.24 1.81
C ARG A 42 -9.20 -1.91 2.39
N LYS A 43 -10.27 -1.35 1.84
CA LYS A 43 -10.83 -0.09 2.33
C LYS A 43 -11.26 -0.23 3.79
N HIS A 44 -11.95 -1.30 4.11
CA HIS A 44 -12.42 -1.54 5.47
C HIS A 44 -11.25 -1.67 6.46
N ALA A 45 -10.16 -2.26 5.99
CA ALA A 45 -8.97 -2.46 6.85
C ALA A 45 -8.20 -1.16 7.09
N GLY A 46 -8.39 -0.15 6.24
CA GLY A 46 -7.73 1.13 6.46
C GLY A 46 -6.95 1.68 5.28
N GLU A 47 -6.98 1.02 4.13
CA GLU A 47 -6.34 1.55 2.93
C GLU A 47 -7.16 2.72 2.41
N ILE A 48 -6.50 3.86 2.15
CA ILE A 48 -7.17 5.09 1.74
C ILE A 48 -7.12 5.25 0.24
N ARG A 49 -5.95 5.06 -0.34
CA ARG A 49 -5.74 5.18 -1.79
C ARG A 49 -4.51 4.41 -2.17
N TYR A 50 -4.36 4.18 -3.47
CA TYR A 50 -3.24 3.38 -3.94
C TYR A 50 -2.83 3.77 -5.35
N GLN A 51 -1.62 3.34 -5.71
CA GLN A 51 -1.13 3.33 -7.08
C GLN A 51 -0.60 1.95 -7.38
N LEU A 52 -0.85 1.49 -8.58
CA LEU A 52 -0.21 0.27 -9.08
C LEU A 52 0.82 0.67 -10.12
N LEU A 53 2.01 0.18 -9.95
CA LEU A 53 3.13 0.49 -10.83
C LEU A 53 3.74 -0.84 -11.29
N ARG A 54 4.45 -0.80 -12.38
CA ARG A 54 5.08 -1.99 -12.94
C ARG A 54 6.52 -1.65 -13.24
N TYR A 55 7.41 -2.62 -13.02
CA TYR A 55 8.81 -2.45 -13.41
C TYR A 55 8.87 -2.19 -14.93
N ASP A 56 9.76 -1.29 -15.32
CA ASP A 56 9.92 -0.94 -16.72
C ASP A 56 10.35 -2.16 -17.56
N ASP A 57 11.15 -3.03 -16.97
CA ASP A 57 11.77 -4.14 -17.68
C ASP A 57 11.30 -5.51 -17.22
N ALA A 58 10.23 -5.59 -16.44
CA ALA A 58 9.75 -6.89 -15.95
C ALA A 58 8.25 -6.82 -15.75
N ALA A 59 7.51 -7.32 -16.73
CA ALA A 59 6.06 -7.14 -16.81
C ALA A 59 5.30 -7.71 -15.63
N ASN A 60 5.84 -8.73 -14.98
CA ASN A 60 5.15 -9.38 -13.86
C ASN A 60 5.63 -8.92 -12.50
N HIS A 61 6.46 -7.86 -12.45
CA HIS A 61 6.86 -7.25 -11.19
C HIS A 61 5.99 -6.03 -10.96
N ILE A 62 5.11 -6.14 -9.97
CA ILE A 62 4.08 -5.14 -9.69
C ILE A 62 4.37 -4.49 -8.35
N VAL A 63 4.26 -3.17 -8.32
CA VAL A 63 4.42 -2.41 -7.09
C VAL A 63 3.06 -1.84 -6.71
N HIS A 64 2.65 -2.11 -5.49
CA HIS A 64 1.42 -1.57 -4.91
C HIS A 64 1.85 -0.57 -3.86
N PHE A 65 1.70 0.71 -4.15
CA PHE A 65 2.05 1.78 -3.23
C PHE A 65 0.76 2.36 -2.68
N SER A 66 0.56 2.27 -1.38
CA SER A 66 -0.73 2.62 -0.78
C SER A 66 -0.57 3.50 0.45
N GLU A 67 -1.60 4.28 0.70
CA GLU A 67 -1.67 5.15 1.88
C GLU A 67 -2.69 4.54 2.83
N TRP A 68 -2.35 4.52 4.13
CA TRP A 68 -3.15 3.83 5.14
C TRP A 68 -3.46 4.73 6.32
N THR A 69 -4.54 4.42 7.01
CA THR A 69 -4.92 5.14 8.23
C THR A 69 -3.87 4.96 9.32
N SER A 70 -3.24 3.77 9.38
CA SER A 70 -2.15 3.54 10.32
C SER A 70 -1.33 2.35 9.83
N LEU A 71 -0.04 2.32 10.18
CA LEU A 71 0.80 1.18 9.84
C LEU A 71 0.40 -0.05 10.64
N ALA A 72 -0.11 0.15 11.87
CA ALA A 72 -0.58 -0.99 12.65
C ALA A 72 -1.73 -1.70 11.94
N ALA A 73 -2.68 -0.93 11.39
CA ALA A 73 -3.79 -1.51 10.65
C ALA A 73 -3.29 -2.24 9.40
N ALA A 74 -2.34 -1.64 8.70
CA ALA A 74 -1.79 -2.26 7.50
C ALA A 74 -1.09 -3.58 7.83
N ARG A 75 -0.27 -3.60 8.90
CA ARG A 75 0.43 -4.82 9.28
C ARG A 75 -0.56 -5.92 9.63
N GLN A 76 -1.57 -5.58 10.41
CA GLN A 76 -2.57 -6.56 10.82
C GLN A 76 -3.26 -7.15 9.59
N PHE A 77 -3.59 -6.30 8.64
CA PHE A 77 -4.28 -6.74 7.43
C PHE A 77 -3.39 -7.69 6.60
N PHE A 78 -2.17 -7.25 6.29
CA PHE A 78 -1.31 -8.03 5.39
C PHE A 78 -0.77 -9.30 6.03
N GLU A 79 -0.69 -9.34 7.36
CA GLU A 79 -0.21 -10.52 8.07
C GLU A 79 -1.33 -11.49 8.42
N SER A 80 -2.58 -11.14 8.13
CA SER A 80 -3.69 -12.02 8.48
C SER A 80 -3.63 -13.30 7.65
N PRO A 81 -4.03 -14.43 8.23
CA PRO A 81 -4.05 -15.70 7.47
C PRO A 81 -4.90 -15.62 6.22
N GLU A 82 -5.99 -14.85 6.27
CA GLU A 82 -6.89 -14.70 5.14
C GLU A 82 -6.16 -14.06 3.96
N LEU A 83 -5.41 -13.01 4.22
CA LEU A 83 -4.66 -12.31 3.18
C LEU A 83 -3.52 -13.14 2.63
N VAL A 84 -2.85 -13.88 3.50
CA VAL A 84 -1.79 -14.78 3.05
C VAL A 84 -2.35 -15.79 2.04
N GLU A 85 -3.51 -16.34 2.34
CA GLU A 85 -4.14 -17.32 1.45
C GLU A 85 -4.60 -16.67 0.15
N ILE A 86 -5.17 -15.46 0.23
CA ILE A 86 -5.61 -14.74 -0.96
C ILE A 86 -4.43 -14.48 -1.89
N ARG A 87 -3.29 -14.04 -1.33
CA ARG A 87 -2.11 -13.80 -2.15
C ARG A 87 -1.60 -15.07 -2.81
N ARG A 88 -1.60 -16.16 -2.06
CA ARG A 88 -1.15 -17.43 -2.62
C ARG A 88 -2.00 -17.83 -3.80
N LYS A 89 -3.31 -17.72 -3.66
CA LYS A 89 -4.23 -18.08 -4.74
C LYS A 89 -4.11 -17.14 -5.93
N ALA A 90 -3.72 -15.90 -5.68
CA ALA A 90 -3.55 -14.91 -6.74
C ALA A 90 -2.22 -15.07 -7.49
N GLY A 91 -1.40 -16.02 -7.09
CA GLY A 91 -0.13 -16.28 -7.78
C GLY A 91 0.97 -15.32 -7.42
N VAL A 92 0.93 -14.72 -6.24
CA VAL A 92 1.97 -13.80 -5.77
C VAL A 92 3.16 -14.60 -5.28
N LYS A 93 4.35 -14.20 -5.75
CA LYS A 93 5.61 -14.83 -5.36
C LYS A 93 6.45 -13.82 -4.61
N MET A 94 7.06 -14.26 -3.51
CA MET A 94 8.08 -13.52 -2.77
C MET A 94 7.72 -12.06 -2.55
N PRO A 95 6.58 -11.76 -1.92
CA PRO A 95 6.19 -10.37 -1.70
C PRO A 95 7.11 -9.69 -0.69
N GLN A 96 7.46 -8.43 -0.96
CA GLN A 96 8.21 -7.60 -0.02
C GLN A 96 7.28 -6.50 0.46
N PHE A 97 7.20 -6.33 1.78
CA PHE A 97 6.38 -5.29 2.39
C PHE A 97 7.28 -4.29 3.07
N ILE A 98 7.16 -3.03 2.70
CA ILE A 98 7.96 -1.95 3.28
C ILE A 98 6.99 -0.93 3.85
N PHE A 99 7.11 -0.67 5.15
CA PHE A 99 6.21 0.23 5.86
C PHE A 99 6.92 1.57 6.03
N LEU A 100 6.25 2.64 5.61
CA LEU A 100 6.89 3.94 5.41
C LEU A 100 6.09 5.05 6.09
N HIS A 101 6.81 6.04 6.60
CA HIS A 101 6.23 7.30 7.03
C HIS A 101 6.67 8.37 6.06
N GLU A 102 5.75 9.22 5.65
CA GLU A 102 6.12 10.36 4.84
C GLU A 102 6.85 11.37 5.72
N ILE A 103 8.03 11.83 5.26
CA ILE A 103 8.75 12.87 5.98
C ILE A 103 8.64 14.21 5.28
N GLU A 104 8.34 14.20 3.98
CA GLU A 104 8.22 15.45 3.23
C GLU A 104 7.63 15.14 1.87
N ARG A 105 6.86 16.07 1.35
CA ARG A 105 6.45 16.02 -0.06
C ARG A 105 6.60 17.42 -0.62
N GLY A 106 6.74 17.52 -1.93
CA GLY A 106 6.86 18.80 -2.56
C GLY A 106 6.79 18.67 -4.07
N ASP A 107 6.66 19.84 -4.71
CA ASP A 107 6.69 19.94 -6.16
C ASP A 107 7.89 20.77 -6.56
N LEU A 108 8.44 20.48 -7.73
CA LEU A 108 9.59 21.22 -8.24
C LEU A 108 9.18 22.16 -9.36
#